data_78c94e2eb6ea0d38a1a6253cd7ec7c22
#
_entry.id   78c94e2eb6ea0d38a1a6253cd7ec7c22
#
_cell.length_a   1.000
_cell.length_b   1.000
_cell.length_c   1.000
_cell.angle_alpha   90.00
_cell.angle_beta   90.00
_cell.angle_gamma   90.00
#
_symmetry.space_group_name_H-M   'P 1'
#
loop_
_entity.id
_entity.type
_entity.pdbx_description
1 polymer ?
#
loop_
_entity_poly.entity_id
_entity_poly.type
_entity_poly.pdbx_seq_one_letter_code
_entity_poly.pdbx_strand_id
1 'polypeptide(L)'
;MGPSIGESTRIPKTKYLFRGVETGFIPLFTGQVFFRLPGLHWRDSREATEREVWHVRGPVVAAADKRQGEGRFHPLPGSMTESKPTAPARIAPAGLMFLAITSVGWGFNWPVTKYLLSELPPLTLRGTTGMIGAALLALLALVSSQSLKVERHLWPRLMLAALLNVTGWMVLMGLALLWLPASEAALIAYTMPVWASLIAWPVLGERPTVLRTVALVMAFAGLAAIMGGNGITATTEKLPGIAMALTGAIGFALGTVLAKKLPVPLPPIPAAAWQIGLGCFPIVILGLAFETTHIDKVTVLGWWLLVYSTVIQFCIAYVSWFAALARLPASVAAIGTMAVPVIGVVASAFALGEPLGVIQIVALVFTLAGVVLATRS
;
A
#
# COMPACT_ATOMS: atom_id res chain seq x y z
N MET A 1 -19.16 -47.31 -50.21
CA MET A 1 -20.39 -46.70 -49.70
C MET A 1 -20.13 -46.45 -48.20
N GLY A 2 -19.73 -45.29 -47.87
CA GLY A 2 -19.58 -44.83 -46.51
C GLY A 2 -20.07 -43.41 -46.45
N PRO A 3 -20.67 -42.96 -45.37
CA PRO A 3 -21.04 -41.59 -45.24
C PRO A 3 -19.99 -40.78 -44.49
N SER A 4 -19.96 -39.54 -44.85
CA SER A 4 -19.11 -38.43 -44.45
C SER A 4 -19.21 -38.04 -42.99
N ILE A 5 -18.11 -37.52 -42.49
CA ILE A 5 -17.88 -37.04 -41.17
C ILE A 5 -18.31 -35.58 -41.04
N GLY A 6 -18.98 -35.35 -39.95
CA GLY A 6 -19.67 -34.21 -39.48
C GLY A 6 -18.87 -33.06 -38.86
N GLU A 7 -19.63 -32.16 -38.52
CA GLU A 7 -19.35 -30.81 -38.07
C GLU A 7 -18.69 -30.68 -36.69
N SER A 8 -17.77 -29.75 -36.63
CA SER A 8 -17.13 -29.21 -35.45
C SER A 8 -18.11 -28.33 -34.69
N THR A 9 -18.61 -28.79 -33.56
CA THR A 9 -19.39 -27.99 -32.62
C THR A 9 -18.48 -27.11 -31.76
N ARG A 10 -18.56 -25.81 -31.97
CA ARG A 10 -17.98 -24.77 -31.14
C ARG A 10 -18.70 -24.72 -29.77
N ILE A 11 -17.94 -24.88 -28.69
CA ILE A 11 -18.41 -24.67 -27.32
C ILE A 11 -18.56 -23.18 -27.06
N PRO A 12 -19.71 -22.68 -26.58
CA PRO A 12 -19.88 -21.27 -26.27
C PRO A 12 -19.12 -20.91 -24.98
N LYS A 13 -18.37 -19.80 -25.04
CA LYS A 13 -17.71 -19.19 -23.88
C LYS A 13 -18.74 -18.72 -22.87
N THR A 14 -18.93 -19.43 -21.81
CA THR A 14 -19.77 -19.02 -20.67
C THR A 14 -19.05 -17.92 -19.88
N LYS A 15 -19.56 -16.71 -19.92
CA LYS A 15 -19.15 -15.61 -19.04
C LYS A 15 -19.62 -15.91 -17.63
N TYR A 16 -18.71 -16.18 -16.72
CA TYR A 16 -19.02 -16.21 -15.29
C TYR A 16 -19.07 -14.78 -14.76
N LEU A 17 -20.28 -14.33 -14.45
CA LEU A 17 -20.53 -13.08 -13.73
C LEU A 17 -20.39 -13.38 -12.23
N PHE A 18 -19.30 -13.02 -11.61
CA PHE A 18 -19.22 -12.94 -10.15
C PHE A 18 -19.74 -11.56 -9.73
N ARG A 19 -20.93 -11.58 -9.12
CA ARG A 19 -21.55 -10.40 -8.51
C ARG A 19 -21.38 -10.52 -7.00
N GLY A 20 -20.59 -9.60 -6.43
CA GLY A 20 -20.78 -9.11 -5.08
C GLY A 20 -20.17 -9.89 -3.92
N VAL A 21 -19.00 -9.49 -3.49
CA VAL A 21 -18.72 -9.20 -2.09
C VAL A 21 -17.89 -7.93 -2.08
N GLU A 22 -18.51 -6.82 -1.69
CA GLU A 22 -17.83 -5.55 -1.43
C GLU A 22 -17.00 -5.69 -0.15
N THR A 23 -15.75 -6.03 -0.30
CA THR A 23 -14.76 -5.78 0.76
C THR A 23 -13.98 -4.55 0.34
N GLY A 24 -14.32 -3.42 0.95
CA GLY A 24 -13.58 -2.17 0.80
C GLY A 24 -12.14 -2.33 1.30
N PHE A 25 -11.23 -2.65 0.41
CA PHE A 25 -9.81 -2.76 0.69
C PHE A 25 -9.11 -1.51 0.18
N ILE A 26 -8.62 -0.70 1.09
CA ILE A 26 -7.67 0.37 0.77
C ILE A 26 -6.28 -0.14 1.17
N PRO A 27 -5.43 -0.52 0.21
CA PRO A 27 -4.03 -0.81 0.51
C PRO A 27 -3.29 0.51 0.68
N LEU A 28 -3.12 0.96 1.92
CA LEU A 28 -2.45 2.22 2.22
C LEU A 28 -0.93 2.19 2.02
N PHE A 29 -0.32 1.04 1.87
CA PHE A 29 1.12 0.92 1.59
C PHE A 29 1.44 -0.44 0.97
N THR A 30 2.01 -0.42 -0.22
CA THR A 30 2.72 -1.50 -0.91
C THR A 30 2.02 -2.86 -1.06
N GLY A 31 1.75 -3.21 -2.30
CA GLY A 31 1.79 -4.60 -2.81
C GLY A 31 0.90 -5.61 -2.09
N GLN A 32 -0.20 -5.88 -2.69
CA GLN A 32 -0.91 -7.17 -2.74
C GLN A 32 -0.70 -8.13 -1.57
N VAL A 33 -1.67 -8.16 -0.69
CA VAL A 33 -1.84 -9.27 0.22
C VAL A 33 -2.78 -10.28 -0.44
N PHE A 34 -2.23 -11.37 -0.98
CA PHE A 34 -3.01 -12.55 -1.29
C PHE A 34 -3.26 -13.32 0.00
N PHE A 35 -4.50 -13.33 0.48
CA PHE A 35 -4.91 -14.25 1.52
C PHE A 35 -5.00 -15.66 0.93
N ARG A 36 -4.09 -16.54 1.34
CA ARG A 36 -4.28 -17.97 1.23
C ARG A 36 -5.21 -18.38 2.35
N LEU A 37 -6.45 -18.67 2.05
CA LEU A 37 -7.37 -19.27 3.01
C LEU A 37 -6.80 -20.64 3.44
N PRO A 38 -6.56 -20.90 4.72
CA PRO A 38 -6.14 -22.22 5.18
C PRO A 38 -7.30 -23.19 5.00
N GLY A 39 -7.10 -24.23 4.19
CA GLY A 39 -8.06 -25.31 4.03
C GLY A 39 -8.41 -25.74 2.61
N LEU A 40 -7.87 -25.11 1.57
CA LEU A 40 -8.03 -25.58 0.18
C LEU A 40 -6.76 -26.30 -0.30
N HIS A 41 -6.74 -27.61 -0.18
CA HIS A 41 -5.78 -28.46 -0.88
C HIS A 41 -6.17 -28.57 -2.35
N TRP A 42 -5.35 -28.07 -3.26
CA TRP A 42 -5.42 -28.41 -4.67
C TRP A 42 -4.88 -29.84 -4.84
N ARG A 43 -5.74 -30.74 -5.24
CA ARG A 43 -5.36 -32.06 -5.75
C ARG A 43 -5.43 -31.99 -7.27
N ASP A 44 -4.38 -32.49 -7.91
CA ASP A 44 -4.23 -32.48 -9.36
C ASP A 44 -5.37 -33.31 -10.01
N SER A 45 -6.16 -32.65 -10.87
CA SER A 45 -7.42 -33.19 -11.41
C SER A 45 -7.18 -34.02 -12.67
N ARG A 46 -6.30 -35.05 -12.63
CA ARG A 46 -6.17 -35.99 -13.74
C ARG A 46 -6.86 -37.33 -13.53
N GLU A 47 -7.48 -37.57 -12.38
CA GLU A 47 -8.25 -38.78 -12.10
C GLU A 47 -9.47 -38.47 -11.26
N ALA A 48 -10.51 -37.93 -11.87
CA ALA A 48 -11.84 -37.88 -11.26
C ALA A 48 -12.82 -38.56 -12.19
N THR A 49 -13.15 -39.81 -11.85
CA THR A 49 -14.29 -40.54 -12.40
C THR A 49 -15.61 -39.93 -11.96
N GLU A 50 -16.58 -39.98 -12.83
CA GLU A 50 -17.92 -39.35 -12.89
C GLU A 50 -18.88 -39.48 -11.69
N ARG A 51 -18.45 -39.35 -10.45
CA ARG A 51 -19.36 -39.31 -9.29
C ARG A 51 -18.83 -38.50 -8.13
N GLU A 52 -18.71 -37.20 -8.28
CA GLU A 52 -18.66 -36.31 -7.10
C GLU A 52 -19.56 -35.08 -7.30
N VAL A 53 -20.68 -35.12 -6.60
CA VAL A 53 -21.64 -34.02 -6.49
C VAL A 53 -21.06 -33.00 -5.51
N TRP A 54 -20.68 -31.82 -6.00
CA TRP A 54 -20.18 -30.74 -5.20
C TRP A 54 -21.34 -30.05 -4.45
N HIS A 55 -21.36 -30.13 -3.14
CA HIS A 55 -22.25 -29.32 -2.31
C HIS A 55 -21.72 -27.88 -2.24
N VAL A 56 -22.17 -27.04 -3.15
CA VAL A 56 -22.03 -25.58 -3.02
C VAL A 56 -23.15 -25.09 -2.11
N ARG A 57 -22.82 -24.57 -0.93
CA ARG A 57 -23.80 -23.90 -0.06
C ARG A 57 -24.10 -22.51 -0.64
N GLY A 58 -25.11 -22.45 -1.48
CA GLY A 58 -25.80 -21.27 -1.99
C GLY A 58 -27.25 -21.64 -2.25
N PRO A 59 -28.17 -20.71 -2.44
CA PRO A 59 -29.57 -21.04 -2.66
C PRO A 59 -29.71 -21.98 -3.87
N VAL A 60 -30.24 -23.16 -3.64
CA VAL A 60 -30.47 -24.20 -4.62
C VAL A 60 -31.47 -23.67 -5.63
N VAL A 61 -31.06 -23.46 -6.87
CA VAL A 61 -31.99 -23.33 -7.98
C VAL A 61 -32.41 -24.74 -8.35
N ALA A 62 -33.68 -25.10 -8.06
CA ALA A 62 -34.24 -26.37 -8.40
C ALA A 62 -34.23 -26.57 -9.92
N ALA A 63 -33.55 -27.62 -10.39
CA ALA A 63 -33.74 -28.13 -11.73
C ALA A 63 -35.10 -28.78 -11.84
N ALA A 64 -36.01 -28.27 -12.64
CA ALA A 64 -37.27 -28.87 -12.91
C ALA A 64 -37.09 -30.07 -13.84
N ASP A 65 -37.37 -31.27 -13.34
CA ASP A 65 -37.51 -32.46 -14.19
C ASP A 65 -38.82 -32.37 -14.97
N LYS A 66 -38.72 -32.36 -16.28
CA LYS A 66 -39.86 -32.24 -17.22
C LYS A 66 -40.58 -33.59 -17.50
N ARG A 67 -40.52 -34.54 -16.59
CA ARG A 67 -41.27 -35.78 -16.75
C ARG A 67 -42.13 -36.05 -15.49
N GLN A 68 -43.24 -35.51 -15.44
CA GLN A 68 -44.52 -35.96 -14.90
C GLN A 68 -45.31 -34.79 -14.34
N GLY A 69 -46.50 -34.61 -14.89
CA GLY A 69 -47.45 -33.61 -14.44
C GLY A 69 -47.98 -33.94 -13.03
N GLU A 70 -48.39 -32.86 -12.36
CA GLU A 70 -48.96 -32.81 -11.02
C GLU A 70 -47.93 -32.68 -9.88
N GLY A 71 -47.33 -31.49 -9.77
CA GLY A 71 -46.44 -31.11 -8.66
C GLY A 71 -47.23 -30.72 -7.42
N ARG A 72 -47.34 -31.57 -6.41
CA ARG A 72 -47.60 -31.17 -5.03
C ARG A 72 -46.29 -30.68 -4.43
N PHE A 73 -46.20 -29.38 -4.17
CA PHE A 73 -45.11 -28.81 -3.36
C PHE A 73 -45.23 -29.33 -1.92
N HIS A 74 -44.33 -30.21 -1.51
CA HIS A 74 -44.06 -30.46 -0.11
C HIS A 74 -42.87 -29.55 0.32
N PRO A 75 -43.07 -28.59 1.24
CA PRO A 75 -41.94 -27.87 1.82
C PRO A 75 -41.14 -28.86 2.68
N LEU A 76 -39.86 -29.06 2.32
CA LEU A 76 -38.93 -29.74 3.19
C LEU A 76 -38.79 -28.95 4.50
N PRO A 77 -38.73 -29.57 5.66
CA PRO A 77 -38.50 -28.87 6.91
C PRO A 77 -37.09 -28.28 6.88
N GLY A 78 -37.01 -27.04 6.45
CA GLY A 78 -35.76 -26.26 6.48
C GLY A 78 -35.46 -25.91 7.93
N SER A 79 -34.53 -26.61 8.55
CA SER A 79 -33.82 -26.04 9.68
C SER A 79 -33.09 -24.79 9.19
N MET A 80 -33.71 -23.63 9.37
CA MET A 80 -32.96 -22.35 9.37
C MET A 80 -31.96 -22.44 10.53
N THR A 81 -30.79 -22.97 10.26
CA THR A 81 -29.66 -22.74 11.14
C THR A 81 -29.36 -21.25 11.01
N GLU A 82 -29.86 -20.45 11.95
CA GLU A 82 -29.42 -19.10 12.19
C GLU A 82 -27.88 -19.12 12.12
N SER A 83 -27.31 -18.40 11.15
CA SER A 83 -25.89 -18.20 11.09
C SER A 83 -25.52 -17.42 12.36
N LYS A 84 -24.93 -18.15 13.32
CA LYS A 84 -24.42 -17.58 14.56
C LYS A 84 -23.60 -16.35 14.18
N PRO A 85 -23.86 -15.15 14.74
CA PRO A 85 -23.07 -13.97 14.47
C PRO A 85 -21.60 -14.33 14.68
N THR A 86 -20.77 -14.14 13.67
CA THR A 86 -19.34 -14.34 13.80
C THR A 86 -18.86 -13.39 14.89
N ALA A 87 -18.35 -13.95 15.98
CA ALA A 87 -17.78 -13.16 17.07
C ALA A 87 -16.79 -12.13 16.48
N PRO A 88 -16.78 -10.88 16.98
CA PRO A 88 -15.88 -9.87 16.47
C PRO A 88 -14.46 -10.40 16.51
N ALA A 89 -13.75 -10.32 15.37
CA ALA A 89 -12.38 -10.82 15.25
C ALA A 89 -11.54 -10.20 16.36
N ARG A 90 -11.05 -11.02 17.29
CA ARG A 90 -10.21 -10.53 18.40
C ARG A 90 -8.96 -9.91 17.81
N ILE A 91 -8.73 -8.63 18.12
CA ILE A 91 -7.52 -7.90 17.73
C ILE A 91 -6.34 -8.58 18.40
N ALA A 92 -5.41 -9.15 17.63
CA ALA A 92 -4.24 -9.84 18.16
C ALA A 92 -3.23 -8.80 18.72
N PRO A 93 -2.85 -8.87 20.01
CA PRO A 93 -1.91 -7.92 20.60
C PRO A 93 -0.56 -7.85 19.86
N ALA A 94 -0.07 -9.00 19.38
CA ALA A 94 1.13 -9.06 18.55
C ALA A 94 1.00 -8.26 17.25
N GLY A 95 -0.20 -8.22 16.65
CA GLY A 95 -0.47 -7.39 15.47
C GLY A 95 -0.34 -5.91 15.77
N LEU A 96 -0.86 -5.45 16.91
CA LEU A 96 -0.73 -4.05 17.36
C LEU A 96 0.73 -3.69 17.67
N MET A 97 1.50 -4.60 18.26
CA MET A 97 2.93 -4.40 18.50
C MET A 97 3.68 -4.18 17.18
N PHE A 98 3.47 -5.03 16.17
CA PHE A 98 4.10 -4.88 14.87
C PHE A 98 3.68 -3.57 14.19
N LEU A 99 2.43 -3.18 14.31
CA LEU A 99 1.92 -1.91 13.80
C LEU A 99 2.58 -0.71 14.48
N ALA A 100 2.79 -0.77 15.80
CA ALA A 100 3.51 0.26 16.55
C ALA A 100 4.98 0.36 16.12
N ILE A 101 5.68 -0.76 15.93
CA ILE A 101 7.06 -0.80 15.43
C ILE A 101 7.14 -0.14 14.05
N THR A 102 6.20 -0.49 13.15
CA THR A 102 6.11 0.13 11.81
C THR A 102 5.89 1.64 11.90
N SER A 103 4.93 2.07 12.71
CA SER A 103 4.56 3.48 12.83
C SER A 103 5.69 4.33 13.41
N VAL A 104 6.38 3.81 14.41
CA VAL A 104 7.56 4.47 14.99
C VAL A 104 8.70 4.51 13.96
N GLY A 105 9.03 3.38 13.32
CA GLY A 105 10.11 3.29 12.34
C GLY A 105 9.91 4.22 11.14
N TRP A 106 8.70 4.34 10.63
CA TRP A 106 8.42 5.26 9.53
C TRP A 106 8.23 6.71 9.98
N GLY A 107 7.69 6.93 11.19
CA GLY A 107 7.50 8.27 11.73
C GLY A 107 8.83 9.00 11.97
N PHE A 108 9.75 8.36 12.67
CA PHE A 108 11.07 8.93 12.92
C PHE A 108 11.92 9.09 11.65
N ASN A 109 11.58 8.40 10.58
CA ASN A 109 12.31 8.56 9.31
C ASN A 109 12.26 9.99 8.74
N TRP A 110 11.24 10.79 9.07
CA TRP A 110 11.12 12.16 8.59
C TRP A 110 12.24 13.06 9.12
N PRO A 111 12.41 13.24 10.44
CA PRO A 111 13.52 14.01 10.97
C PRO A 111 14.89 13.39 10.66
N VAL A 112 14.99 12.06 10.68
CA VAL A 112 16.24 11.36 10.32
C VAL A 112 16.66 11.69 8.89
N THR A 113 15.75 11.59 7.92
CA THR A 113 16.07 11.94 6.53
C THR A 113 16.43 13.42 6.41
N LYS A 114 15.69 14.33 7.06
CA LYS A 114 15.97 15.77 7.03
C LYS A 114 17.35 16.09 7.60
N TYR A 115 17.75 15.46 8.71
CA TYR A 115 19.09 15.60 9.25
C TYR A 115 20.16 15.10 8.27
N LEU A 116 19.99 13.89 7.73
CA LEU A 116 20.95 13.29 6.80
C LEU A 116 21.14 14.12 5.52
N LEU A 117 20.12 14.86 5.09
CA LEU A 117 20.22 15.79 3.96
C LEU A 117 21.13 17.01 4.23
N SER A 118 21.50 17.28 5.48
CA SER A 118 22.53 18.26 5.81
C SER A 118 23.96 17.74 5.62
N GLU A 119 24.14 16.42 5.55
CA GLU A 119 25.43 15.76 5.42
C GLU A 119 25.63 15.08 4.06
N LEU A 120 24.54 14.62 3.44
CA LEU A 120 24.55 13.85 2.21
C LEU A 120 23.56 14.40 1.18
N PRO A 121 23.89 14.39 -0.11
CA PRO A 121 22.96 14.81 -1.13
C PRO A 121 21.80 13.80 -1.30
N PRO A 122 20.60 14.29 -1.72
CA PRO A 122 19.35 13.55 -1.62
C PRO A 122 19.30 12.26 -2.43
N LEU A 123 19.81 12.23 -3.64
CA LEU A 123 19.76 11.03 -4.48
C LEU A 123 20.70 9.95 -3.95
N THR A 124 21.93 10.35 -3.59
CA THR A 124 22.91 9.44 -2.98
C THR A 124 22.36 8.84 -1.68
N LEU A 125 21.82 9.68 -0.79
CA LEU A 125 21.22 9.22 0.47
C LEU A 125 20.08 8.20 0.23
N ARG A 126 19.11 8.60 -0.60
CA ARG A 126 17.88 7.78 -0.81
C ARG A 126 18.17 6.53 -1.64
N GLY A 127 19.05 6.66 -2.65
CA GLY A 127 19.43 5.54 -3.50
C GLY A 127 20.22 4.48 -2.74
N THR A 128 21.28 4.88 -2.03
CA THR A 128 22.16 3.92 -1.32
C THR A 128 21.46 3.23 -0.17
N THR A 129 20.76 3.97 0.70
CA THR A 129 20.03 3.35 1.82
C THR A 129 18.93 2.40 1.32
N GLY A 130 18.22 2.76 0.24
CA GLY A 130 17.22 1.90 -0.37
C GLY A 130 17.83 0.65 -1.03
N MET A 131 18.94 0.77 -1.75
CA MET A 131 19.63 -0.38 -2.37
C MET A 131 20.14 -1.37 -1.32
N ILE A 132 20.78 -0.88 -0.25
CA ILE A 132 21.24 -1.75 0.84
C ILE A 132 20.02 -2.39 1.54
N GLY A 133 18.95 -1.62 1.79
CA GLY A 133 17.70 -2.13 2.35
C GLY A 133 17.07 -3.21 1.49
N ALA A 134 17.04 -3.03 0.17
CA ALA A 134 16.55 -4.03 -0.79
C ALA A 134 17.41 -5.31 -0.76
N ALA A 135 18.73 -5.18 -0.70
CA ALA A 135 19.65 -6.32 -0.58
C ALA A 135 19.43 -7.10 0.72
N LEU A 136 19.24 -6.39 1.84
CA LEU A 136 18.92 -7.02 3.14
C LEU A 136 17.55 -7.74 3.12
N LEU A 137 16.52 -7.15 2.50
CA LEU A 137 15.22 -7.80 2.32
C LEU A 137 15.31 -9.02 1.40
N ALA A 138 16.11 -8.93 0.32
CA ALA A 138 16.35 -10.07 -0.56
C ALA A 138 17.06 -11.21 0.18
N LEU A 139 18.09 -10.88 0.97
CA LEU A 139 18.77 -11.85 1.84
C LEU A 139 17.79 -12.49 2.83
N LEU A 140 16.96 -11.67 3.49
CA LEU A 140 15.93 -12.17 4.41
C LEU A 140 14.94 -13.10 3.70
N ALA A 141 14.52 -12.77 2.47
CA ALA A 141 13.65 -13.63 1.67
C ALA A 141 14.31 -14.99 1.40
N LEU A 142 15.59 -15.01 1.01
CA LEU A 142 16.34 -16.23 0.75
C LEU A 142 16.50 -17.08 2.02
N VAL A 143 16.90 -16.47 3.14
CA VAL A 143 17.03 -17.17 4.43
C VAL A 143 15.68 -17.72 4.90
N SER A 144 14.59 -17.02 4.61
CA SER A 144 13.22 -17.45 4.91
C SER A 144 12.64 -18.42 3.87
N SER A 145 13.47 -18.95 2.98
CA SER A 145 13.08 -19.88 1.89
C SER A 145 11.98 -19.34 0.98
N GLN A 146 11.88 -18.02 0.82
CA GLN A 146 10.97 -17.37 -0.11
C GLN A 146 11.64 -17.19 -1.47
N SER A 147 10.92 -17.51 -2.54
CA SER A 147 11.44 -17.40 -3.90
C SER A 147 11.47 -15.93 -4.37
N LEU A 148 12.63 -15.51 -4.86
CA LEU A 148 12.81 -14.22 -5.56
C LEU A 148 12.49 -14.30 -7.06
N LYS A 149 12.05 -15.46 -7.57
CA LYS A 149 11.75 -15.62 -8.99
C LYS A 149 10.55 -14.78 -9.39
N VAL A 150 10.72 -14.02 -10.48
CA VAL A 150 9.67 -13.19 -11.09
C VAL A 150 9.42 -13.72 -12.50
N GLU A 151 8.18 -14.04 -12.83
CA GLU A 151 7.80 -14.45 -14.16
C GLU A 151 7.98 -13.31 -15.18
N ARG A 152 8.44 -13.61 -16.39
CA ARG A 152 8.82 -12.60 -17.40
C ARG A 152 7.70 -11.61 -17.71
N HIS A 153 6.46 -12.06 -17.74
CA HIS A 153 5.31 -11.21 -18.07
C HIS A 153 4.94 -10.22 -16.93
N LEU A 154 5.46 -10.39 -15.72
CA LEU A 154 5.21 -9.53 -14.57
C LEU A 154 6.19 -8.35 -14.46
N TRP A 155 7.33 -8.42 -15.16
CA TRP A 155 8.36 -7.38 -15.09
C TRP A 155 7.87 -5.97 -15.41
N PRO A 156 7.06 -5.73 -16.48
CA PRO A 156 6.56 -4.39 -16.77
C PRO A 156 5.70 -3.82 -15.62
N ARG A 157 4.88 -4.67 -14.97
CA ARG A 157 4.05 -4.26 -13.83
C ARG A 157 4.90 -3.92 -12.61
N LEU A 158 5.90 -4.74 -12.34
CA LEU A 158 6.83 -4.56 -11.24
C LEU A 158 7.68 -3.30 -11.42
N MET A 159 8.18 -3.05 -12.63
CA MET A 159 8.92 -1.83 -12.98
C MET A 159 8.06 -0.57 -12.83
N LEU A 160 6.79 -0.61 -13.29
CA LEU A 160 5.85 0.50 -13.13
C LEU A 160 5.57 0.77 -11.64
N ALA A 161 5.37 -0.27 -10.85
CA ALA A 161 5.17 -0.14 -9.41
C ALA A 161 6.43 0.42 -8.73
N ALA A 162 7.63 -0.05 -9.08
CA ALA A 162 8.90 0.47 -8.57
C ALA A 162 9.10 1.94 -8.95
N LEU A 163 8.81 2.32 -10.20
CA LEU A 163 8.93 3.70 -10.67
C LEU A 163 8.02 4.66 -9.89
N LEU A 164 6.75 4.31 -9.72
CA LEU A 164 5.77 5.21 -9.09
C LEU A 164 5.88 5.21 -7.56
N ASN A 165 5.97 4.02 -6.95
CA ASN A 165 5.92 3.90 -5.49
C ASN A 165 7.28 4.06 -4.82
N VAL A 166 8.39 3.87 -5.57
CA VAL A 166 9.73 3.99 -4.99
C VAL A 166 10.52 5.11 -5.64
N THR A 167 10.81 5.04 -6.95
CA THR A 167 11.66 6.06 -7.59
C THR A 167 11.05 7.45 -7.47
N GLY A 168 9.81 7.63 -7.95
CA GLY A 168 9.11 8.92 -7.90
C GLY A 168 8.94 9.42 -6.47
N TRP A 169 8.51 8.53 -5.56
CA TRP A 169 8.37 8.84 -4.15
C TRP A 169 9.69 9.28 -3.50
N MET A 170 10.75 8.48 -3.63
CA MET A 170 12.04 8.74 -2.97
C MET A 170 12.72 10.01 -3.49
N VAL A 171 12.71 10.20 -4.81
CA VAL A 171 13.31 11.40 -5.43
C VAL A 171 12.53 12.64 -5.04
N LEU A 172 11.22 12.65 -5.25
CA LEU A 172 10.42 13.86 -5.03
C LEU A 172 10.34 14.22 -3.55
N MET A 173 10.19 13.25 -2.65
CA MET A 173 10.21 13.52 -1.21
C MET A 173 11.61 13.89 -0.69
N GLY A 174 12.67 13.26 -1.22
CA GLY A 174 14.04 13.63 -0.88
C GLY A 174 14.34 15.08 -1.27
N LEU A 175 13.97 15.47 -2.49
CA LEU A 175 14.13 16.84 -2.97
C LEU A 175 13.21 17.82 -2.20
N ALA A 176 11.96 17.47 -1.95
CA ALA A 176 11.02 18.33 -1.21
C ALA A 176 11.55 18.75 0.16
N LEU A 177 12.24 17.84 0.85
CA LEU A 177 12.85 18.09 2.16
C LEU A 177 14.00 19.11 2.13
N LEU A 178 14.51 19.49 0.96
CA LEU A 178 15.47 20.60 0.85
C LEU A 178 14.80 21.95 1.11
N TRP A 179 13.53 22.08 0.74
CA TRP A 179 12.74 23.32 0.89
C TRP A 179 11.75 23.30 2.07
N LEU A 180 11.32 22.10 2.48
CA LEU A 180 10.31 21.94 3.51
C LEU A 180 10.90 21.47 4.83
N PRO A 181 10.32 21.90 5.97
CA PRO A 181 10.46 21.18 7.23
C PRO A 181 9.97 19.74 7.10
N ALA A 182 10.55 18.83 7.89
CA ALA A 182 10.17 17.43 7.84
C ALA A 182 8.71 17.21 8.26
N SER A 183 8.22 17.99 9.21
CA SER A 183 6.81 18.00 9.66
C SER A 183 5.84 18.36 8.53
N GLU A 184 6.12 19.42 7.76
CA GLU A 184 5.28 19.86 6.65
C GLU A 184 5.30 18.84 5.49
N ALA A 185 6.49 18.34 5.14
CA ALA A 185 6.63 17.30 4.11
C ALA A 185 5.86 16.02 4.49
N ALA A 186 5.91 15.61 5.77
CA ALA A 186 5.13 14.49 6.26
C ALA A 186 3.63 14.72 6.09
N LEU A 187 3.11 15.90 6.47
CA LEU A 187 1.67 16.22 6.35
C LEU A 187 1.20 16.18 4.89
N ILE A 188 1.98 16.76 3.96
CA ILE A 188 1.66 16.72 2.51
C ILE A 188 1.69 15.27 2.00
N ALA A 189 2.69 14.49 2.39
CA ALA A 189 2.81 13.09 2.02
C ALA A 189 1.58 12.29 2.41
N TYR A 190 1.05 12.52 3.61
CA TYR A 190 -0.12 11.78 4.10
C TYR A 190 -1.47 12.22 3.49
N THR A 191 -1.48 13.11 2.50
CA THR A 191 -2.64 13.31 1.63
C THR A 191 -2.82 12.18 0.59
N MET A 192 -1.84 11.27 0.44
CA MET A 192 -1.88 10.14 -0.53
C MET A 192 -3.21 9.36 -0.55
N PRO A 193 -3.85 8.99 0.58
CA PRO A 193 -5.08 8.22 0.55
C PRO A 193 -6.24 8.96 -0.11
N VAL A 194 -6.25 10.27 0.01
CA VAL A 194 -7.25 11.13 -0.62
C VAL A 194 -7.07 11.11 -2.14
N TRP A 195 -5.83 11.28 -2.61
CA TRP A 195 -5.48 11.17 -4.02
C TRP A 195 -5.80 9.79 -4.58
N ALA A 196 -5.46 8.72 -3.81
CA ALA A 196 -5.77 7.35 -4.22
C ALA A 196 -7.28 7.14 -4.41
N SER A 197 -8.12 7.71 -3.54
CA SER A 197 -9.58 7.61 -3.67
C SER A 197 -10.13 8.33 -4.91
N LEU A 198 -9.54 9.47 -5.30
CA LEU A 198 -9.89 10.20 -6.51
C LEU A 198 -9.47 9.46 -7.77
N ILE A 199 -8.24 8.94 -7.79
CA ILE A 199 -7.67 8.22 -8.92
C ILE A 199 -8.36 6.86 -9.12
N ALA A 200 -8.86 6.23 -8.05
CA ALA A 200 -9.61 4.99 -8.12
C ALA A 200 -10.88 5.12 -8.98
N TRP A 201 -11.49 6.29 -9.06
CA TRP A 201 -12.66 6.51 -9.90
C TRP A 201 -12.39 6.26 -11.39
N PRO A 202 -11.51 6.99 -12.07
CA PRO A 202 -11.26 6.76 -13.52
C PRO A 202 -10.52 5.45 -13.80
N VAL A 203 -9.72 4.93 -12.85
CA VAL A 203 -8.87 3.74 -13.08
C VAL A 203 -9.58 2.43 -12.74
N LEU A 204 -10.36 2.40 -11.66
CA LEU A 204 -11.04 1.20 -11.15
C LEU A 204 -12.57 1.27 -11.30
N GLY A 205 -13.13 2.43 -11.68
CA GLY A 205 -14.57 2.64 -11.76
C GLY A 205 -15.24 2.88 -10.39
N GLU A 206 -14.47 3.05 -9.33
CA GLU A 206 -14.98 3.32 -7.97
C GLU A 206 -15.43 4.78 -7.87
N ARG A 207 -16.75 5.03 -7.89
CA ARG A 207 -17.28 6.41 -7.78
C ARG A 207 -16.97 7.02 -6.41
N PRO A 208 -16.52 8.30 -6.36
CA PRO A 208 -16.31 8.97 -5.09
C PRO A 208 -17.64 9.12 -4.34
N THR A 209 -17.62 8.80 -3.06
CA THR A 209 -18.73 9.04 -2.14
C THR A 209 -18.69 10.49 -1.64
N VAL A 210 -19.80 11.01 -1.11
CA VAL A 210 -19.84 12.33 -0.45
C VAL A 210 -18.75 12.41 0.64
N LEU A 211 -18.55 11.32 1.36
CA LEU A 211 -17.55 11.23 2.42
C LEU A 211 -16.11 11.41 1.88
N ARG A 212 -15.81 10.83 0.71
CA ARG A 212 -14.51 11.02 0.00
C ARG A 212 -14.33 12.46 -0.46
N THR A 213 -15.39 13.12 -0.91
CA THR A 213 -15.34 14.54 -1.30
C THR A 213 -15.06 15.43 -0.08
N VAL A 214 -15.71 15.18 1.05
CA VAL A 214 -15.42 15.89 2.31
C VAL A 214 -13.98 15.63 2.77
N ALA A 215 -13.51 14.40 2.69
CA ALA A 215 -12.11 14.04 2.99
C ALA A 215 -11.11 14.83 2.15
N LEU A 216 -11.40 15.01 0.86
CA LEU A 216 -10.59 15.81 -0.04
C LEU A 216 -10.54 17.28 0.37
N VAL A 217 -11.69 17.88 0.66
CA VAL A 217 -11.79 19.28 1.13
C VAL A 217 -10.98 19.46 2.42
N MET A 218 -11.07 18.52 3.36
CA MET A 218 -10.29 18.58 4.60
C MET A 218 -8.77 18.48 4.34
N ALA A 219 -8.33 17.58 3.45
CA ALA A 219 -6.91 17.47 3.10
C ALA A 219 -6.38 18.77 2.46
N PHE A 220 -7.17 19.40 1.56
CA PHE A 220 -6.80 20.70 0.98
C PHE A 220 -6.82 21.82 2.02
N ALA A 221 -7.75 21.82 2.97
CA ALA A 221 -7.77 22.79 4.06
C ALA A 221 -6.52 22.66 4.96
N GLY A 222 -6.10 21.43 5.27
CA GLY A 222 -4.84 21.18 5.97
C GLY A 222 -3.62 21.70 5.21
N LEU A 223 -3.56 21.44 3.91
CA LEU A 223 -2.50 21.96 3.04
C LEU A 223 -2.50 23.50 2.98
N ALA A 224 -3.68 24.11 2.84
CA ALA A 224 -3.84 25.55 2.81
C ALA A 224 -3.42 26.20 4.16
N ALA A 225 -3.68 25.54 5.29
CA ALA A 225 -3.22 26.01 6.60
C ALA A 225 -1.68 26.06 6.68
N ILE A 226 -1.00 25.03 6.15
CA ILE A 226 0.47 25.02 6.07
C ILE A 226 0.98 26.17 5.19
N MET A 227 0.34 26.40 4.04
CA MET A 227 0.75 27.42 3.08
C MET A 227 0.48 28.85 3.59
N GLY A 228 -0.62 29.07 4.28
CA GLY A 228 -1.06 30.42 4.73
C GLY A 228 -0.43 30.93 6.03
N GLY A 229 0.11 30.02 6.85
CA GLY A 229 0.42 30.31 8.24
C GLY A 229 1.65 31.20 8.51
N ASN A 230 2.59 31.29 7.58
CA ASN A 230 3.83 32.04 7.76
C ASN A 230 3.96 33.26 6.81
N GLY A 231 2.86 33.67 6.18
CA GLY A 231 2.85 34.77 5.21
C GLY A 231 3.21 34.36 3.77
N ILE A 232 2.87 35.20 2.80
CA ILE A 232 2.97 34.92 1.36
C ILE A 232 4.43 34.74 0.91
N THR A 233 5.36 35.47 1.49
CA THR A 233 6.80 35.40 1.14
C THR A 233 7.43 34.05 1.53
N ALA A 234 7.15 33.56 2.74
CA ALA A 234 7.61 32.26 3.19
C ALA A 234 6.98 31.10 2.36
N THR A 235 5.81 31.31 1.79
CA THR A 235 5.14 30.35 0.93
C THR A 235 5.82 30.23 -0.45
N THR A 236 6.27 31.35 -1.02
CA THR A 236 6.96 31.34 -2.35
C THR A 236 8.29 30.57 -2.30
N GLU A 237 9.05 30.70 -1.23
CA GLU A 237 10.28 29.94 -1.04
C GLU A 237 10.05 28.43 -0.91
N LYS A 238 8.94 28.01 -0.28
CA LYS A 238 8.56 26.62 -0.09
C LYS A 238 7.86 25.99 -1.30
N LEU A 239 7.44 26.78 -2.27
CA LEU A 239 6.62 26.33 -3.39
C LEU A 239 7.23 25.14 -4.18
N PRO A 240 8.55 25.12 -4.49
CA PRO A 240 9.16 23.98 -5.15
C PRO A 240 9.03 22.70 -4.31
N GLY A 241 9.27 22.78 -3.01
CA GLY A 241 9.14 21.65 -2.09
C GLY A 241 7.70 21.14 -1.98
N ILE A 242 6.71 22.05 -1.89
CA ILE A 242 5.29 21.70 -1.86
C ILE A 242 4.88 21.00 -3.16
N ALA A 243 5.28 21.53 -4.32
CA ALA A 243 4.99 20.94 -5.62
C ALA A 243 5.59 19.53 -5.76
N MET A 244 6.83 19.35 -5.32
CA MET A 244 7.50 18.04 -5.34
C MET A 244 6.83 17.05 -4.38
N ALA A 245 6.54 17.45 -3.15
CA ALA A 245 5.89 16.59 -2.16
C ALA A 245 4.48 16.17 -2.63
N LEU A 246 3.71 17.11 -3.19
CA LEU A 246 2.37 16.84 -3.71
C LEU A 246 2.42 15.91 -4.93
N THR A 247 3.34 16.17 -5.88
CA THR A 247 3.55 15.29 -7.04
C THR A 247 3.97 13.89 -6.61
N GLY A 248 4.84 13.77 -5.61
CA GLY A 248 5.22 12.49 -5.00
C GLY A 248 4.03 11.76 -4.38
N ALA A 249 3.19 12.47 -3.62
CA ALA A 249 1.99 11.91 -3.00
C ALA A 249 0.97 11.42 -4.06
N ILE A 250 0.73 12.19 -5.11
CA ILE A 250 -0.15 11.83 -6.23
C ILE A 250 0.43 10.64 -7.02
N GLY A 251 1.72 10.67 -7.33
CA GLY A 251 2.41 9.58 -8.03
C GLY A 251 2.36 8.26 -7.26
N PHE A 252 2.59 8.32 -5.95
CA PHE A 252 2.46 7.15 -5.07
C PHE A 252 1.03 6.63 -5.01
N ALA A 253 0.04 7.53 -4.90
CA ALA A 253 -1.38 7.18 -4.92
C ALA A 253 -1.77 6.49 -6.24
N LEU A 254 -1.30 7.01 -7.39
CA LEU A 254 -1.49 6.39 -8.70
C LEU A 254 -0.85 4.99 -8.75
N GLY A 255 0.38 4.85 -8.27
CA GLY A 255 1.07 3.56 -8.18
C GLY A 255 0.30 2.55 -7.33
N THR A 256 -0.27 2.98 -6.21
CA THR A 256 -1.10 2.15 -5.34
C THR A 256 -2.38 1.67 -6.04
N VAL A 257 -3.08 2.56 -6.74
CA VAL A 257 -4.29 2.23 -7.49
C VAL A 257 -3.98 1.30 -8.67
N LEU A 258 -2.88 1.55 -9.39
CA LEU A 258 -2.43 0.68 -10.48
C LEU A 258 -1.98 -0.69 -9.98
N ALA A 259 -1.36 -0.80 -8.81
CA ALA A 259 -1.02 -2.08 -8.19
C ALA A 259 -2.26 -2.95 -7.94
N LYS A 260 -3.41 -2.34 -7.60
CA LYS A 260 -4.70 -3.04 -7.48
C LYS A 260 -5.22 -3.51 -8.84
N LYS A 261 -5.02 -2.72 -9.91
CA LYS A 261 -5.45 -3.06 -11.27
C LYS A 261 -4.53 -4.09 -11.95
N LEU A 262 -3.24 -4.02 -11.66
CA LEU A 262 -2.18 -4.80 -12.29
C LEU A 262 -1.39 -5.59 -11.23
N PRO A 263 -1.99 -6.59 -10.58
CA PRO A 263 -1.37 -7.31 -9.49
C PRO A 263 -0.08 -8.05 -9.89
N VAL A 264 0.90 -8.05 -8.97
CA VAL A 264 2.13 -8.84 -9.08
C VAL A 264 2.10 -9.89 -7.95
N PRO A 265 1.82 -11.17 -8.24
CA PRO A 265 1.63 -12.22 -7.25
C PRO A 265 2.97 -12.70 -6.67
N LEU A 266 3.62 -11.87 -5.89
CA LEU A 266 4.84 -12.19 -5.15
C LEU A 266 4.56 -12.22 -3.64
N PRO A 267 5.29 -13.04 -2.87
CA PRO A 267 5.28 -12.91 -1.42
C PRO A 267 5.70 -11.49 -0.98
N PRO A 268 5.22 -10.98 0.17
CA PRO A 268 5.41 -9.59 0.55
C PRO A 268 6.88 -9.13 0.64
N ILE A 269 7.77 -9.95 1.23
CA ILE A 269 9.19 -9.60 1.38
C ILE A 269 9.93 -9.58 0.04
N PRO A 270 9.82 -10.61 -0.84
CA PRO A 270 10.30 -10.55 -2.23
C PRO A 270 9.75 -9.36 -3.02
N ALA A 271 8.45 -9.06 -2.89
CA ALA A 271 7.83 -7.93 -3.58
C ALA A 271 8.46 -6.59 -3.15
N ALA A 272 8.67 -6.38 -1.84
CA ALA A 272 9.34 -5.20 -1.31
C ALA A 272 10.80 -5.12 -1.77
N ALA A 273 11.55 -6.22 -1.69
CA ALA A 273 12.95 -6.27 -2.12
C ALA A 273 13.09 -5.85 -3.60
N TRP A 274 12.26 -6.41 -4.49
CA TRP A 274 12.27 -6.06 -5.90
C TRP A 274 11.83 -4.63 -6.18
N GLN A 275 10.72 -4.16 -5.57
CA GLN A 275 10.24 -2.79 -5.81
C GLN A 275 11.26 -1.75 -5.32
N ILE A 276 11.81 -1.94 -4.13
CA ILE A 276 12.81 -1.01 -3.57
C ILE A 276 14.10 -1.07 -4.40
N GLY A 277 14.60 -2.27 -4.72
CA GLY A 277 15.82 -2.44 -5.51
C GLY A 277 15.72 -1.82 -6.90
N LEU A 278 14.68 -2.16 -7.66
CA LEU A 278 14.44 -1.60 -8.99
C LEU A 278 14.19 -0.08 -8.95
N GLY A 279 13.48 0.38 -7.92
CA GLY A 279 13.17 1.80 -7.78
C GLY A 279 14.36 2.64 -7.34
N CYS A 280 15.24 2.12 -6.47
CA CYS A 280 16.41 2.83 -5.99
C CYS A 280 17.61 2.73 -6.95
N PHE A 281 17.66 1.71 -7.81
CA PHE A 281 18.74 1.55 -8.79
C PHE A 281 18.97 2.79 -9.69
N PRO A 282 17.94 3.34 -10.37
CA PRO A 282 18.12 4.56 -11.15
C PRO A 282 18.49 5.77 -10.28
N ILE A 283 18.04 5.82 -9.02
CA ILE A 283 18.36 6.91 -8.10
C ILE A 283 19.85 6.90 -7.77
N VAL A 284 20.45 5.73 -7.52
CA VAL A 284 21.90 5.60 -7.30
C VAL A 284 22.69 6.05 -8.53
N ILE A 285 22.27 5.65 -9.73
CA ILE A 285 22.93 6.06 -10.97
C ILE A 285 22.89 7.59 -11.12
N LEU A 286 21.73 8.20 -10.90
CA LEU A 286 21.58 9.65 -10.96
C LEU A 286 22.40 10.35 -9.87
N GLY A 287 22.41 9.82 -8.64
CA GLY A 287 23.24 10.33 -7.55
C GLY A 287 24.73 10.32 -7.91
N LEU A 288 25.22 9.19 -8.42
CA LEU A 288 26.62 9.08 -8.85
C LEU A 288 26.99 9.98 -10.03
N ALA A 289 26.02 10.27 -10.92
CA ALA A 289 26.24 11.10 -12.10
C ALA A 289 26.17 12.61 -11.81
N PHE A 290 25.32 13.04 -10.88
CA PHE A 290 25.00 14.45 -10.69
C PHE A 290 25.33 15.01 -9.31
N GLU A 291 25.63 14.17 -8.32
CA GLU A 291 25.90 14.59 -6.96
C GLU A 291 27.36 14.34 -6.56
N THR A 292 27.96 15.32 -5.92
CA THR A 292 29.28 15.15 -5.30
C THR A 292 29.07 14.75 -3.83
N THR A 293 29.50 13.56 -3.48
CA THR A 293 29.32 13.03 -2.12
C THR A 293 30.62 13.10 -1.34
N HIS A 294 30.57 13.73 -0.19
CA HIS A 294 31.67 13.81 0.76
C HIS A 294 31.44 12.88 1.95
N ILE A 295 31.78 11.60 1.76
CA ILE A 295 31.58 10.56 2.80
C ILE A 295 32.45 10.85 4.03
N ASP A 296 33.59 11.48 3.82
CA ASP A 296 34.53 11.92 4.87
C ASP A 296 33.93 12.96 5.83
N LYS A 297 32.88 13.66 5.43
CA LYS A 297 32.18 14.67 6.25
C LYS A 297 31.01 14.12 7.05
N VAL A 298 30.64 12.86 6.83
CA VAL A 298 29.53 12.25 7.56
C VAL A 298 29.91 12.07 9.02
N THR A 299 29.13 12.68 9.89
CA THR A 299 29.35 12.58 11.35
C THR A 299 29.08 11.17 11.90
N VAL A 300 29.57 10.89 13.10
CA VAL A 300 29.26 9.61 13.79
C VAL A 300 27.74 9.44 13.94
N LEU A 301 27.01 10.53 14.25
CA LEU A 301 25.56 10.52 14.30
C LEU A 301 24.97 10.20 12.92
N GLY A 302 25.48 10.82 11.85
CA GLY A 302 25.06 10.56 10.47
C GLY A 302 25.17 9.08 10.10
N TRP A 303 26.26 8.40 10.48
CA TRP A 303 26.43 6.97 10.25
C TRP A 303 25.37 6.12 10.99
N TRP A 304 25.07 6.44 12.26
CA TRP A 304 24.01 5.74 12.99
C TRP A 304 22.63 5.98 12.37
N LEU A 305 22.37 7.19 11.88
CA LEU A 305 21.13 7.53 11.20
C LEU A 305 21.00 6.85 9.82
N LEU A 306 22.12 6.62 9.11
CA LEU A 306 22.15 5.81 7.88
C LEU A 306 21.82 4.35 8.19
N VAL A 307 22.38 3.79 9.28
CA VAL A 307 22.01 2.44 9.74
C VAL A 307 20.52 2.38 10.09
N TYR A 308 20.01 3.40 10.80
CA TYR A 308 18.58 3.51 11.09
C TYR A 308 17.74 3.51 9.78
N SER A 309 18.06 4.39 8.83
CA SER A 309 17.33 4.49 7.56
C SER A 309 17.37 3.19 6.76
N THR A 310 18.46 2.45 6.82
CA THR A 310 18.63 1.19 6.09
C THR A 310 17.94 0.02 6.79
N VAL A 311 18.21 -0.16 8.09
CA VAL A 311 17.77 -1.36 8.82
C VAL A 311 16.37 -1.16 9.41
N ILE A 312 16.13 -0.06 10.11
CA ILE A 312 14.84 0.15 10.77
C ILE A 312 13.76 0.49 9.75
N GLN A 313 13.99 1.48 8.89
CA GLN A 313 12.99 1.95 7.95
C GLN A 313 12.69 0.91 6.86
N PHE A 314 13.73 0.37 6.18
CA PHE A 314 13.49 -0.54 5.04
C PHE A 314 13.31 -2.00 5.44
N CYS A 315 13.96 -2.49 6.52
CA CYS A 315 13.83 -3.90 6.89
C CYS A 315 12.82 -4.11 8.00
N ILE A 316 13.07 -3.58 9.20
CA ILE A 316 12.25 -3.87 10.38
C ILE A 316 10.83 -3.33 10.22
N ALA A 317 10.66 -2.09 9.76
CA ALA A 317 9.35 -1.49 9.60
C ALA A 317 8.53 -2.19 8.50
N TYR A 318 9.12 -2.56 7.36
CA TYR A 318 8.42 -3.31 6.31
C TYR A 318 8.04 -4.72 6.75
N VAL A 319 8.96 -5.46 7.38
CA VAL A 319 8.66 -6.81 7.92
C VAL A 319 7.56 -6.73 8.96
N SER A 320 7.65 -5.76 9.87
CA SER A 320 6.61 -5.52 10.89
C SER A 320 5.28 -5.12 10.28
N TRP A 321 5.28 -4.31 9.23
CA TRP A 321 4.07 -3.96 8.48
C TRP A 321 3.35 -5.19 7.92
N PHE A 322 4.09 -6.07 7.24
CA PHE A 322 3.49 -7.30 6.72
C PHE A 322 3.04 -8.25 7.83
N ALA A 323 3.79 -8.31 8.93
CA ALA A 323 3.41 -9.08 10.10
C ALA A 323 2.13 -8.53 10.78
N ALA A 324 1.95 -7.21 10.80
CA ALA A 324 0.73 -6.56 11.27
C ALA A 324 -0.46 -6.87 10.36
N LEU A 325 -0.30 -6.72 9.04
CA LEU A 325 -1.34 -7.03 8.05
C LEU A 325 -1.80 -8.49 8.09
N ALA A 326 -0.89 -9.42 8.39
CA ALA A 326 -1.24 -10.83 8.52
C ALA A 326 -2.06 -11.15 9.79
N ARG A 327 -2.11 -10.24 10.78
CA ARG A 327 -2.70 -10.48 12.11
C ARG A 327 -3.84 -9.54 12.47
N LEU A 328 -3.96 -8.41 11.77
CA LEU A 328 -4.96 -7.38 12.04
C LEU A 328 -5.93 -7.26 10.85
N PRO A 329 -7.19 -6.89 11.12
CA PRO A 329 -8.07 -6.41 10.06
C PRO A 329 -7.42 -5.22 9.32
N ALA A 330 -7.60 -5.18 8.00
CA ALA A 330 -6.99 -4.12 7.18
C ALA A 330 -7.37 -2.71 7.61
N SER A 331 -8.60 -2.51 8.07
CA SER A 331 -9.08 -1.24 8.62
C SER A 331 -8.31 -0.81 9.87
N VAL A 332 -8.00 -1.75 10.78
CA VAL A 332 -7.22 -1.48 11.98
C VAL A 332 -5.78 -1.13 11.62
N ALA A 333 -5.17 -1.87 10.69
CA ALA A 333 -3.83 -1.58 10.21
C ALA A 333 -3.78 -0.19 9.54
N ALA A 334 -4.74 0.14 8.68
CA ALA A 334 -4.83 1.43 8.00
C ALA A 334 -4.99 2.60 9.00
N ILE A 335 -5.87 2.47 10.00
CA ILE A 335 -6.04 3.50 11.04
C ILE A 335 -4.76 3.63 11.87
N GLY A 336 -4.11 2.52 12.20
CA GLY A 336 -2.89 2.56 13.02
C GLY A 336 -1.71 3.24 12.33
N THR A 337 -1.59 3.15 11.00
CA THR A 337 -0.54 3.89 10.26
C THR A 337 -0.73 5.41 10.28
N MET A 338 -1.91 5.92 10.67
CA MET A 338 -2.09 7.35 10.90
C MET A 338 -1.28 7.90 12.09
N ALA A 339 -0.75 7.02 12.93
CA ALA A 339 0.23 7.42 13.93
C ALA A 339 1.55 7.92 13.32
N VAL A 340 1.89 7.49 12.07
CA VAL A 340 3.15 7.87 11.42
C VAL A 340 3.31 9.38 11.23
N PRO A 341 2.36 10.14 10.66
CA PRO A 341 2.50 11.58 10.53
C PRO A 341 2.50 12.29 11.89
N VAL A 342 1.76 11.78 12.89
CA VAL A 342 1.78 12.32 14.24
C VAL A 342 3.19 12.20 14.83
N ILE A 343 3.75 10.99 14.78
CA ILE A 343 5.12 10.72 15.25
C ILE A 343 6.12 11.56 14.46
N GLY A 344 5.97 11.65 13.13
CA GLY A 344 6.85 12.45 12.27
C GLY A 344 6.88 13.92 12.64
N VAL A 345 5.72 14.54 12.82
CA VAL A 345 5.60 15.95 13.22
C VAL A 345 6.18 16.19 14.62
N VAL A 346 5.79 15.36 15.58
CA VAL A 346 6.28 15.47 16.96
C VAL A 346 7.79 15.22 17.04
N ALA A 347 8.29 14.16 16.40
CA ALA A 347 9.71 13.85 16.39
C ALA A 347 10.54 14.94 15.68
N SER A 348 10.02 15.57 14.62
CA SER A 348 10.70 16.67 13.94
C SER A 348 10.78 17.92 14.82
N ALA A 349 9.72 18.21 15.57
CA ALA A 349 9.73 19.32 16.52
C ALA A 349 10.82 19.15 17.61
N PHE A 350 10.91 17.95 18.19
CA PHE A 350 11.89 17.69 19.26
C PHE A 350 13.33 17.48 18.73
N ALA A 351 13.49 16.77 17.61
CA ALA A 351 14.83 16.42 17.11
C ALA A 351 15.47 17.53 16.29
N LEU A 352 14.69 18.33 15.56
CA LEU A 352 15.18 19.36 14.65
C LEU A 352 14.85 20.78 15.11
N GLY A 353 14.11 20.95 16.21
CA GLY A 353 13.64 22.24 16.67
C GLY A 353 12.60 22.89 15.74
N GLU A 354 11.89 22.07 14.95
CA GLU A 354 10.85 22.60 14.05
C GLU A 354 9.67 23.15 14.86
N PRO A 355 9.05 24.27 14.40
CA PRO A 355 7.95 24.89 15.14
C PRO A 355 6.74 23.93 15.21
N LEU A 356 6.26 23.66 16.43
CA LEU A 356 5.02 22.93 16.69
C LEU A 356 3.94 23.94 17.12
N GLY A 357 3.53 24.80 16.18
CA GLY A 357 2.52 25.82 16.42
C GLY A 357 1.10 25.34 16.12
N VAL A 358 0.13 26.23 16.37
CA VAL A 358 -1.30 25.97 16.10
C VAL A 358 -1.55 25.53 14.66
N ILE A 359 -0.81 26.08 13.70
CA ILE A 359 -0.95 25.79 12.28
C ILE A 359 -0.61 24.34 11.97
N GLN A 360 0.52 23.82 12.50
CA GLN A 360 0.94 22.45 12.33
C GLN A 360 -0.07 21.46 12.97
N ILE A 361 -0.59 21.83 14.14
CA ILE A 361 -1.62 21.04 14.83
C ILE A 361 -2.93 21.02 14.03
N VAL A 362 -3.40 22.18 13.54
CA VAL A 362 -4.59 22.26 12.69
C VAL A 362 -4.41 21.46 11.41
N ALA A 363 -3.28 21.62 10.72
CA ALA A 363 -2.98 20.85 9.50
C ALA A 363 -2.94 19.35 9.77
N LEU A 364 -2.34 18.93 10.88
CA LEU A 364 -2.32 17.53 11.31
C LEU A 364 -3.73 16.98 11.56
N VAL A 365 -4.57 17.71 12.30
CA VAL A 365 -5.97 17.32 12.59
C VAL A 365 -6.76 17.20 11.29
N PHE A 366 -6.68 18.19 10.40
CA PHE A 366 -7.41 18.17 9.13
C PHE A 366 -6.94 17.02 8.21
N THR A 367 -5.62 16.79 8.12
CA THR A 367 -5.07 15.69 7.32
C THR A 367 -5.52 14.34 7.87
N LEU A 368 -5.40 14.11 9.18
CA LEU A 368 -5.82 12.86 9.80
C LEU A 368 -7.32 12.63 9.68
N ALA A 369 -8.14 13.65 9.93
CA ALA A 369 -9.58 13.54 9.80
C ALA A 369 -9.98 13.26 8.35
N GLY A 370 -9.35 13.91 7.36
CA GLY A 370 -9.55 13.64 5.95
C GLY A 370 -9.21 12.18 5.58
N VAL A 371 -8.08 11.66 6.07
CA VAL A 371 -7.69 10.26 5.84
C VAL A 371 -8.66 9.29 6.51
N VAL A 372 -9.09 9.54 7.76
CA VAL A 372 -10.11 8.72 8.45
C VAL A 372 -11.41 8.67 7.67
N LEU A 373 -11.87 9.82 7.18
CA LEU A 373 -13.08 9.90 6.36
C LEU A 373 -12.93 9.14 5.04
N ALA A 374 -11.79 9.29 4.35
CA ALA A 374 -11.51 8.58 3.10
C ALA A 374 -11.46 7.06 3.28
N THR A 375 -11.03 6.56 4.45
CA THR A 375 -10.93 5.12 4.73
C THR A 375 -12.25 4.47 5.17
N ARG A 376 -13.23 5.27 5.63
CA ARG A 376 -14.56 4.79 6.06
C ARG A 376 -15.62 4.81 4.96
N SER A 377 -15.29 5.32 3.80
CA SER A 377 -16.17 5.47 2.63
C SER A 377 -15.92 4.35 1.57
#